data_baf4bf15fe2b187f5866552f3f7d657e
#
_entry.id   baf4bf15fe2b187f5866552f3f7d657e
#
_cell.length_a   1.000
_cell.length_b   1.000
_cell.length_c   1.000
_cell.angle_alpha   90.00
_cell.angle_beta   90.00
_cell.angle_gamma   90.00
#
_symmetry.space_group_name_H-M   'P 1'
#
loop_
_entity.id
_entity.type
_entity.pdbx_description
1 polymer ?
#
loop_
_entity_poly.entity_id
_entity_poly.type
_entity_poly.pdbx_seq_one_letter_code
_entity_poly.pdbx_strand_id
1 'polypeptide(L)'
;QTLTETISAKRGNIYDSNGNELAISYDTDKVYIDPSLIKDSSNKNIIAQGLASILEIDSNELLSKLDSSNSKFLIASEVEQNKVDEINNWKSKLKFSTGISFEESTSRSYPRKTLASTVIGFVGTDNQGLAGIESSWDSFLSGTSGKSVSLKDASQSEIANSNQTYIAAENGYDITLTIDANIQSIVEKYLAEAVDEYKCESGITVAMDPSSGKILAMADYPN
;
A
#
# COMPACT_ATOMS: atom_id res chain seq x y z
N GLN A 1 28.27 11.34 2.54
CA GLN A 1 27.46 10.75 1.44
C GLN A 1 26.11 11.46 1.37
N THR A 2 25.63 11.67 0.15
CA THR A 2 24.28 12.22 -0.07
C THR A 2 23.29 11.08 0.01
N LEU A 3 22.31 11.18 0.91
CA LEU A 3 21.16 10.29 0.96
C LEU A 3 19.98 10.99 0.30
N THR A 4 19.39 10.34 -0.67
CA THR A 4 18.14 10.79 -1.30
C THR A 4 17.04 9.82 -0.89
N GLU A 5 16.04 10.33 -0.19
CA GLU A 5 14.84 9.59 0.18
C GLU A 5 13.66 10.08 -0.67
N THR A 6 12.89 9.15 -1.21
CA THR A 6 11.65 9.47 -1.92
C THR A 6 10.52 9.54 -0.90
N ILE A 7 9.76 10.64 -0.93
CA ILE A 7 8.56 10.80 -0.11
C ILE A 7 7.39 10.39 -0.99
N SER A 8 6.76 9.28 -0.67
CA SER A 8 5.66 8.75 -1.46
C SER A 8 4.45 9.69 -1.41
N ALA A 9 3.88 10.01 -2.58
CA ALA A 9 2.59 10.67 -2.66
C ALA A 9 1.49 9.67 -2.28
N LYS A 10 0.47 10.15 -1.56
CA LYS A 10 -0.72 9.37 -1.26
C LYS A 10 -1.66 9.38 -2.46
N ARG A 11 -2.05 8.20 -2.93
CA ARG A 11 -2.98 8.05 -4.04
C ARG A 11 -4.36 8.53 -3.62
N GLY A 12 -5.04 9.31 -4.48
CA GLY A 12 -6.39 9.81 -4.24
C GLY A 12 -7.40 8.68 -4.06
N ASN A 13 -8.43 8.93 -3.29
CA ASN A 13 -9.49 7.97 -3.00
C ASN A 13 -10.54 7.94 -4.11
N ILE A 14 -11.27 6.83 -4.21
CA ILE A 14 -12.41 6.66 -5.11
C ILE A 14 -13.66 6.44 -4.26
N TYR A 15 -14.65 7.30 -4.49
CA TYR A 15 -15.93 7.27 -3.80
C TYR A 15 -17.07 6.96 -4.76
N ASP A 16 -18.16 6.40 -4.23
CA ASP A 16 -19.42 6.32 -4.94
C ASP A 16 -20.16 7.67 -4.97
N SER A 17 -21.32 7.72 -5.60
CA SER A 17 -22.14 8.95 -5.72
C SER A 17 -22.64 9.50 -4.36
N ASN A 18 -22.62 8.69 -3.31
CA ASN A 18 -23.05 9.03 -1.96
C ASN A 18 -21.89 9.30 -1.00
N GLY A 19 -20.65 9.27 -1.48
CA GLY A 19 -19.46 9.46 -0.66
C GLY A 19 -18.99 8.20 0.08
N ASN A 20 -19.51 7.02 -0.27
CA ASN A 20 -19.01 5.77 0.29
C ASN A 20 -17.65 5.41 -0.34
N GLU A 21 -16.75 4.92 0.48
CA GLU A 21 -15.41 4.52 0.06
C GLU A 21 -15.46 3.25 -0.80
N LEU A 22 -14.93 3.34 -2.02
CA LEU A 22 -14.74 2.23 -2.94
C LEU A 22 -13.28 1.80 -3.00
N ALA A 23 -12.35 2.77 -3.03
CA ALA A 23 -10.92 2.53 -2.92
C ALA A 23 -10.29 3.66 -2.10
N ILE A 24 -9.50 3.31 -1.08
CA ILE A 24 -8.83 4.26 -0.19
C ILE A 24 -7.35 3.96 -0.07
N SER A 25 -6.56 5.01 0.13
CA SER A 25 -5.14 4.91 0.45
C SER A 25 -4.91 5.22 1.92
N TYR A 26 -4.10 4.39 2.58
CA TYR A 26 -3.72 4.57 3.98
C TYR A 26 -2.21 4.48 4.14
N ASP A 27 -1.71 5.10 5.19
CA ASP A 27 -0.28 5.17 5.44
C ASP A 27 0.21 3.85 6.03
N THR A 28 1.34 3.39 5.53
CA THR A 28 2.03 2.17 5.96
C THR A 28 3.52 2.42 5.95
N ASP A 29 4.27 1.48 6.48
CA ASP A 29 5.73 1.49 6.44
C ASP A 29 6.27 0.24 5.77
N LYS A 30 7.41 0.39 5.09
CA LYS A 30 8.29 -0.70 4.70
C LYS A 30 9.33 -0.90 5.77
N VAL A 31 9.50 -2.13 6.23
CA VAL A 31 10.48 -2.50 7.25
C VAL A 31 11.69 -3.12 6.58
N TYR A 32 12.84 -2.50 6.75
CA TYR A 32 14.11 -2.97 6.24
C TYR A 32 15.04 -3.37 7.37
N ILE A 33 16.00 -4.24 7.05
CA ILE A 33 17.11 -4.56 7.92
C ILE A 33 18.42 -4.52 7.15
N ASP A 34 19.46 -4.01 7.80
CA ASP A 34 20.83 -4.05 7.31
C ASP A 34 21.68 -4.94 8.23
N PRO A 35 21.98 -6.19 7.80
CA PRO A 35 22.78 -7.10 8.61
C PRO A 35 24.20 -6.62 8.90
N SER A 36 24.76 -5.74 8.06
CA SER A 36 26.11 -5.19 8.26
C SER A 36 26.23 -4.33 9.53
N LEU A 37 25.10 -3.82 10.04
CA LEU A 37 25.02 -3.03 11.27
C LEU A 37 24.87 -3.89 12.54
N ILE A 38 24.71 -5.21 12.39
CA ILE A 38 24.60 -6.17 13.49
C ILE A 38 26.00 -6.71 13.81
N LYS A 39 26.66 -6.12 14.81
CA LYS A 39 28.05 -6.43 15.12
C LYS A 39 28.29 -7.85 15.65
N ASP A 40 27.32 -8.43 16.35
CA ASP A 40 27.41 -9.77 16.93
C ASP A 40 26.41 -10.70 16.29
N SER A 41 26.88 -11.78 15.68
CA SER A 41 26.04 -12.78 15.02
C SER A 41 25.02 -13.45 15.94
N SER A 42 25.31 -13.54 17.25
CA SER A 42 24.37 -14.07 18.23
C SER A 42 23.08 -13.24 18.33
N ASN A 43 23.18 -11.93 18.06
CA ASN A 43 22.04 -11.03 18.08
C ASN A 43 21.08 -11.24 16.89
N LYS A 44 21.55 -11.82 15.77
CA LYS A 44 20.70 -12.10 14.61
C LYS A 44 19.53 -13.02 14.96
N ASN A 45 19.75 -14.00 15.81
CA ASN A 45 18.69 -14.91 16.27
C ASN A 45 17.64 -14.17 17.11
N ILE A 46 18.08 -13.29 18.03
CA ILE A 46 17.18 -12.47 18.86
C ILE A 46 16.35 -11.54 17.95
N ILE A 47 16.99 -10.93 16.94
CA ILE A 47 16.32 -10.05 15.99
C ILE A 47 15.31 -10.82 15.13
N ALA A 48 15.70 -11.98 14.60
CA ALA A 48 14.82 -12.82 13.79
C ALA A 48 13.57 -13.25 14.57
N GLN A 49 13.73 -13.73 15.81
CA GLN A 49 12.62 -14.14 16.65
C GLN A 49 11.71 -12.96 17.04
N GLY A 50 12.29 -11.83 17.42
CA GLY A 50 11.52 -10.65 17.81
C GLY A 50 10.70 -10.08 16.66
N LEU A 51 11.31 -9.89 15.48
CA LEU A 51 10.59 -9.42 14.29
C LEU A 51 9.55 -10.43 13.79
N ALA A 52 9.88 -11.72 13.79
CA ALA A 52 8.97 -12.77 13.39
C ALA A 52 7.69 -12.79 14.25
N SER A 53 7.84 -12.58 15.56
CA SER A 53 6.71 -12.50 16.49
C SER A 53 5.81 -11.29 16.23
N ILE A 54 6.38 -10.11 15.92
CA ILE A 54 5.63 -8.88 15.71
C ILE A 54 5.00 -8.84 14.31
N LEU A 55 5.77 -9.24 13.29
CA LEU A 55 5.36 -9.17 11.88
C LEU A 55 4.63 -10.43 11.39
N GLU A 56 4.55 -11.47 12.25
CA GLU A 56 3.89 -12.75 11.92
C GLU A 56 4.51 -13.45 10.70
N ILE A 57 5.86 -13.40 10.61
CA ILE A 57 6.65 -14.04 9.54
C ILE A 57 7.47 -15.21 10.09
N ASP A 58 8.03 -16.04 9.19
CA ASP A 58 8.87 -17.17 9.61
C ASP A 58 10.24 -16.71 10.12
N SER A 59 10.56 -17.04 11.37
CA SER A 59 11.83 -16.67 12.02
C SER A 59 13.04 -17.35 11.43
N ASN A 60 12.90 -18.59 10.93
CA ASN A 60 14.02 -19.36 10.36
C ASN A 60 14.36 -18.84 8.96
N GLU A 61 13.34 -18.48 8.17
CA GLU A 61 13.54 -17.84 6.87
C GLU A 61 14.24 -16.49 7.03
N LEU A 62 13.78 -15.66 7.97
CA LEU A 62 14.42 -14.39 8.27
C LEU A 62 15.85 -14.56 8.76
N LEU A 63 16.12 -15.52 9.67
CA LEU A 63 17.47 -15.81 10.16
C LEU A 63 18.40 -16.25 9.02
N SER A 64 17.93 -17.12 8.15
CA SER A 64 18.69 -17.56 6.96
C SER A 64 19.05 -16.40 6.04
N LYS A 65 18.14 -15.45 5.82
CA LYS A 65 18.41 -14.22 5.05
C LYS A 65 19.43 -13.32 5.76
N LEU A 66 19.33 -13.17 7.09
CA LEU A 66 20.28 -12.39 7.88
C LEU A 66 21.69 -12.97 7.86
N ASP A 67 21.82 -14.27 7.73
CA ASP A 67 23.13 -14.95 7.68
C ASP A 67 23.74 -14.93 6.27
N SER A 68 22.91 -14.95 5.24
CA SER A 68 23.37 -14.99 3.83
C SER A 68 23.58 -13.60 3.23
N SER A 69 23.03 -12.53 3.80
CA SER A 69 23.13 -11.18 3.25
C SER A 69 23.98 -10.26 4.13
N ASN A 70 24.77 -9.40 3.47
CA ASN A 70 25.53 -8.32 4.13
C ASN A 70 25.04 -6.92 3.69
N SER A 71 23.91 -6.83 3.00
CA SER A 71 23.32 -5.57 2.54
C SER A 71 21.88 -5.42 3.03
N LYS A 72 21.45 -4.17 3.10
CA LYS A 72 20.07 -3.81 3.46
C LYS A 72 19.06 -4.53 2.55
N PHE A 73 18.05 -5.17 3.14
CA PHE A 73 16.94 -5.79 2.40
C PHE A 73 15.59 -5.54 3.07
N LEU A 74 14.53 -5.64 2.29
CA LEU A 74 13.15 -5.50 2.73
C LEU A 74 12.71 -6.77 3.49
N ILE A 75 12.13 -6.59 4.69
CA ILE A 75 11.55 -7.68 5.49
C ILE A 75 10.05 -7.77 5.24
N ALA A 76 9.36 -6.63 5.35
CA ALA A 76 7.92 -6.54 5.18
C ALA A 76 7.53 -5.20 4.55
N SER A 77 6.53 -5.22 3.70
CA SER A 77 5.82 -4.06 3.17
C SER A 77 4.44 -3.95 3.84
N GLU A 78 3.80 -2.79 3.68
CA GLU A 78 2.43 -2.55 4.16
C GLU A 78 2.26 -2.75 5.68
N VAL A 79 3.30 -2.39 6.44
CA VAL A 79 3.28 -2.51 7.90
C VAL A 79 2.53 -1.33 8.50
N GLU A 80 1.50 -1.59 9.27
CA GLU A 80 0.71 -0.57 9.96
C GLU A 80 1.50 0.08 11.09
N GLN A 81 1.18 1.34 11.41
CA GLN A 81 1.87 2.14 12.43
C GLN A 81 1.92 1.48 13.81
N ASN A 82 0.87 0.76 14.20
CA ASN A 82 0.84 0.03 15.47
C ASN A 82 1.96 -1.01 15.58
N LYS A 83 2.23 -1.75 14.49
CA LYS A 83 3.34 -2.73 14.42
C LYS A 83 4.71 -2.05 14.39
N VAL A 84 4.83 -0.90 13.71
CA VAL A 84 6.04 -0.07 13.72
C VAL A 84 6.34 0.41 15.15
N ASP A 85 5.34 0.87 15.88
CA ASP A 85 5.46 1.29 17.26
C ASP A 85 5.86 0.12 18.18
N GLU A 86 5.30 -1.06 17.93
CA GLU A 86 5.66 -2.28 18.65
C GLU A 86 7.13 -2.66 18.40
N ILE A 87 7.60 -2.61 17.15
CA ILE A 87 9.01 -2.84 16.80
C ILE A 87 9.90 -1.81 17.49
N ASN A 88 9.55 -0.52 17.48
CA ASN A 88 10.32 0.52 18.14
C ASN A 88 10.38 0.34 19.66
N ASN A 89 9.28 -0.01 20.29
CA ASN A 89 9.22 -0.33 21.71
C ASN A 89 10.06 -1.56 22.06
N TRP A 90 10.05 -2.56 21.20
CA TRP A 90 10.89 -3.74 21.38
C TRP A 90 12.36 -3.41 21.18
N LYS A 91 12.73 -2.69 20.11
CA LYS A 91 14.11 -2.22 19.86
C LYS A 91 14.69 -1.44 21.03
N SER A 92 13.90 -0.55 21.64
CA SER A 92 14.36 0.29 22.75
C SER A 92 14.82 -0.50 23.97
N LYS A 93 14.36 -1.74 24.14
CA LYS A 93 14.74 -2.64 25.23
C LYS A 93 16.05 -3.40 24.93
N LEU A 94 16.51 -3.39 23.68
CA LEU A 94 17.75 -4.04 23.27
C LEU A 94 18.95 -3.10 23.50
N LYS A 95 20.06 -3.69 23.94
CA LYS A 95 21.31 -2.94 24.24
C LYS A 95 22.30 -2.97 23.06
N PHE A 96 21.83 -3.34 21.86
CA PHE A 96 22.68 -3.45 20.67
C PHE A 96 21.95 -2.89 19.43
N SER A 97 22.71 -2.59 18.39
CA SER A 97 22.15 -2.14 17.12
C SER A 97 21.43 -3.29 16.41
N THR A 98 20.21 -3.04 15.96
CA THR A 98 19.38 -4.04 15.26
C THR A 98 19.49 -3.95 13.74
N GLY A 99 20.01 -2.83 13.21
CA GLY A 99 20.03 -2.57 11.78
C GLY A 99 18.65 -2.33 11.15
N ILE A 100 17.58 -2.25 11.95
CA ILE A 100 16.20 -2.06 11.48
C ILE A 100 15.96 -0.59 11.15
N SER A 101 15.40 -0.34 9.96
CA SER A 101 14.97 0.98 9.50
C SER A 101 13.58 0.90 8.87
N PHE A 102 12.88 2.02 8.87
CA PHE A 102 11.54 2.17 8.31
C PHE A 102 11.58 3.16 7.14
N GLU A 103 10.71 2.97 6.18
CA GLU A 103 10.49 3.86 5.05
C GLU A 103 8.99 4.05 4.89
N GLU A 104 8.54 5.30 4.98
CA GLU A 104 7.13 5.65 4.81
C GLU A 104 6.63 5.22 3.42
N SER A 105 5.47 4.63 3.39
CA SER A 105 4.81 4.13 2.19
C SER A 105 3.30 4.30 2.30
N THR A 106 2.59 3.99 1.24
CA THR A 106 1.13 3.97 1.23
C THR A 106 0.65 2.66 0.64
N SER A 107 -0.47 2.16 1.16
CA SER A 107 -1.13 0.97 0.63
C SER A 107 -2.54 1.28 0.19
N ARG A 108 -3.06 0.47 -0.74
CA ARG A 108 -4.40 0.60 -1.30
C ARG A 108 -5.33 -0.42 -0.69
N SER A 109 -6.51 0.02 -0.27
CA SER A 109 -7.57 -0.85 0.23
C SER A 109 -8.85 -0.66 -0.56
N TYR A 110 -9.57 -1.76 -0.73
CA TYR A 110 -10.88 -1.82 -1.36
C TYR A 110 -11.92 -2.31 -0.31
N PRO A 111 -12.50 -1.39 0.51
CA PRO A 111 -13.32 -1.77 1.66
C PRO A 111 -14.56 -2.59 1.28
N ARG A 112 -15.04 -2.41 0.04
CA ARG A 112 -16.20 -3.14 -0.51
C ARG A 112 -15.83 -4.46 -1.21
N LYS A 113 -14.55 -4.89 -1.09
CA LYS A 113 -14.02 -6.14 -1.67
C LYS A 113 -14.25 -6.21 -3.18
N THR A 114 -15.12 -7.10 -3.63
CA THR A 114 -15.40 -7.37 -5.04
C THR A 114 -16.44 -6.42 -5.67
N LEU A 115 -17.08 -5.55 -4.87
CA LEU A 115 -18.10 -4.64 -5.39
C LEU A 115 -17.49 -3.69 -6.43
N ALA A 116 -18.08 -3.68 -7.63
CA ALA A 116 -17.63 -2.92 -8.80
C ALA A 116 -16.14 -3.15 -9.17
N SER A 117 -15.62 -4.36 -8.89
CA SER A 117 -14.19 -4.67 -9.06
C SER A 117 -13.69 -4.42 -10.47
N THR A 118 -14.44 -4.77 -11.49
CA THR A 118 -14.11 -4.55 -12.91
C THR A 118 -14.16 -3.08 -13.32
N VAL A 119 -15.03 -2.28 -12.67
CA VAL A 119 -15.13 -0.84 -12.90
C VAL A 119 -13.98 -0.11 -12.20
N ILE A 120 -13.76 -0.38 -10.92
CA ILE A 120 -12.72 0.26 -10.12
C ILE A 120 -11.34 -0.17 -10.60
N GLY A 121 -11.17 -1.46 -10.86
CA GLY A 121 -9.88 -2.06 -11.16
C GLY A 121 -9.00 -2.23 -9.93
N PHE A 122 -7.70 -2.26 -10.13
CA PHE A 122 -6.72 -2.47 -9.07
C PHE A 122 -5.38 -1.80 -9.39
N VAL A 123 -4.55 -1.68 -8.37
CA VAL A 123 -3.18 -1.14 -8.47
C VAL A 123 -2.15 -2.26 -8.35
N GLY A 124 -0.98 -2.04 -8.93
CA GLY A 124 0.20 -2.89 -8.75
C GLY A 124 0.96 -2.57 -7.47
N THR A 125 2.04 -3.33 -7.23
CA THR A 125 2.93 -3.16 -6.07
C THR A 125 3.58 -1.78 -5.97
N ASP A 126 3.72 -1.09 -7.10
CA ASP A 126 4.27 0.27 -7.19
C ASP A 126 3.18 1.34 -7.13
N ASN A 127 1.98 0.98 -6.66
CA ASN A 127 0.81 1.86 -6.56
C ASN A 127 0.34 2.44 -7.90
N GLN A 128 0.74 1.84 -9.03
CA GLN A 128 0.32 2.19 -10.38
C GLN A 128 -1.01 1.51 -10.70
N GLY A 129 -1.95 2.24 -11.29
CA GLY A 129 -3.23 1.69 -11.76
C GLY A 129 -3.05 0.73 -12.93
N LEU A 130 -3.54 -0.51 -12.79
CA LEU A 130 -3.39 -1.57 -13.81
C LEU A 130 -4.67 -1.83 -14.59
N ALA A 131 -5.83 -1.59 -14.02
CA ALA A 131 -7.13 -1.83 -14.65
C ALA A 131 -8.18 -0.80 -14.21
N GLY A 132 -9.30 -0.73 -14.92
CA GLY A 132 -10.48 0.07 -14.56
C GLY A 132 -10.22 1.55 -14.40
N ILE A 133 -10.92 2.18 -13.47
CA ILE A 133 -10.77 3.60 -13.10
C ILE A 133 -9.37 3.87 -12.56
N GLU A 134 -8.81 2.93 -11.77
CA GLU A 134 -7.45 3.05 -11.26
C GLU A 134 -6.43 3.30 -12.37
N SER A 135 -6.55 2.60 -13.50
CA SER A 135 -5.66 2.77 -14.65
C SER A 135 -6.04 3.98 -15.50
N SER A 136 -7.33 4.16 -15.80
CA SER A 136 -7.80 5.23 -16.70
C SER A 136 -7.55 6.62 -16.14
N TRP A 137 -7.55 6.76 -14.82
CA TRP A 137 -7.36 8.01 -14.09
C TRP A 137 -6.06 8.03 -13.28
N ASP A 138 -5.12 7.17 -13.62
CA ASP A 138 -3.87 7.01 -12.87
C ASP A 138 -3.11 8.34 -12.71
N SER A 139 -3.02 9.15 -13.75
CA SER A 139 -2.33 10.44 -13.72
C SER A 139 -2.93 11.46 -12.75
N PHE A 140 -4.22 11.32 -12.41
CA PHE A 140 -4.89 12.17 -11.42
C PHE A 140 -4.83 11.57 -10.01
N LEU A 141 -4.95 10.23 -9.94
CA LEU A 141 -4.96 9.52 -8.68
C LEU A 141 -3.58 9.39 -8.04
N SER A 142 -2.51 9.18 -8.83
CA SER A 142 -1.19 8.81 -8.30
C SER A 142 -0.47 9.94 -7.55
N GLY A 143 -0.78 11.21 -7.84
CA GLY A 143 -0.04 12.35 -7.30
C GLY A 143 1.41 12.43 -7.80
N THR A 144 2.22 13.22 -7.12
CA THR A 144 3.64 13.41 -7.45
C THR A 144 4.50 13.20 -6.21
N SER A 145 5.39 12.20 -6.24
CA SER A 145 6.30 11.93 -5.13
C SER A 145 7.27 13.06 -4.88
N GLY A 146 7.52 13.37 -3.63
CA GLY A 146 8.52 14.31 -3.17
C GLY A 146 9.90 13.67 -3.03
N LYS A 147 10.88 14.49 -2.65
CA LYS A 147 12.26 14.05 -2.39
C LYS A 147 12.84 14.80 -1.20
N SER A 148 13.50 14.05 -0.32
CA SER A 148 14.36 14.62 0.73
C SER A 148 15.82 14.26 0.41
N VAL A 149 16.65 15.25 0.35
CA VAL A 149 18.10 15.06 0.12
C VAL A 149 18.83 15.55 1.36
N SER A 150 19.47 14.64 2.09
CA SER A 150 20.27 14.96 3.27
C SER A 150 21.71 14.49 3.10
N LEU A 151 22.66 15.18 3.79
CA LEU A 151 24.06 14.76 3.89
C LEU A 151 24.26 13.96 5.18
N LYS A 152 24.75 12.74 5.04
CA LYS A 152 25.15 11.91 6.19
C LYS A 152 26.67 11.85 6.29
N ASP A 153 27.17 11.81 7.51
CA ASP A 153 28.59 11.58 7.81
C ASP A 153 28.97 10.09 7.61
N ALA A 154 30.24 9.76 7.88
CA ALA A 154 30.74 8.39 7.77
C ALA A 154 30.12 7.43 8.79
N SER A 155 29.46 7.93 9.83
CA SER A 155 28.74 7.16 10.86
C SER A 155 27.23 7.05 10.57
N GLN A 156 26.77 7.52 9.40
CA GLN A 156 25.36 7.57 8.97
C GLN A 156 24.47 8.51 9.83
N SER A 157 25.06 9.37 10.63
CA SER A 157 24.33 10.42 11.35
C SER A 157 24.13 11.63 10.44
N GLU A 158 22.94 12.25 10.51
CA GLU A 158 22.66 13.48 9.78
C GLU A 158 23.57 14.61 10.25
N ILE A 159 24.18 15.32 9.31
CA ILE A 159 25.00 16.48 9.61
C ILE A 159 24.06 17.66 9.88
N ALA A 160 23.95 18.07 11.14
CA ALA A 160 23.21 19.26 11.52
C ALA A 160 23.72 20.48 10.73
N ASN A 161 22.81 21.26 10.12
CA ASN A 161 23.08 22.41 9.24
C ASN A 161 23.60 22.09 7.82
N SER A 162 23.47 20.87 7.31
CA SER A 162 23.63 20.64 5.87
C SER A 162 22.44 21.24 5.10
N ASN A 163 22.68 21.78 3.90
CA ASN A 163 21.60 22.21 3.00
C ASN A 163 20.73 21.01 2.65
N GLN A 164 19.63 20.83 3.36
CA GLN A 164 18.62 19.84 3.02
C GLN A 164 17.75 20.41 1.91
N THR A 165 17.67 19.72 0.80
CA THR A 165 16.68 20.03 -0.24
C THR A 165 15.46 19.13 0.04
N TYR A 166 14.36 19.78 0.38
CA TYR A 166 13.08 19.13 0.62
C TYR A 166 12.09 19.54 -0.47
N ILE A 167 11.60 18.56 -1.22
CA ILE A 167 10.51 18.72 -2.17
C ILE A 167 9.35 17.91 -1.60
N ALA A 168 8.28 18.60 -1.18
CA ALA A 168 7.09 17.93 -0.65
C ALA A 168 6.43 17.04 -1.71
N ALA A 169 5.85 15.93 -1.27
CA ALA A 169 4.98 15.14 -2.11
C ALA A 169 3.64 15.88 -2.32
N GLU A 170 3.08 15.79 -3.52
CA GLU A 170 1.74 16.26 -3.84
C GLU A 170 0.82 15.05 -3.98
N ASN A 171 -0.16 14.92 -3.08
CA ASN A 171 -1.11 13.81 -3.11
C ASN A 171 -1.99 13.84 -4.35
N GLY A 172 -2.45 12.68 -4.79
CA GLY A 172 -3.39 12.56 -5.89
C GLY A 172 -4.78 13.14 -5.54
N TYR A 173 -5.57 13.38 -6.57
CA TYR A 173 -6.93 13.88 -6.44
C TYR A 173 -7.90 12.74 -6.17
N ASP A 174 -8.88 12.99 -5.31
CA ASP A 174 -9.99 12.08 -5.08
C ASP A 174 -10.97 12.10 -6.28
N ILE A 175 -11.58 10.97 -6.56
CA ILE A 175 -12.56 10.81 -7.62
C ILE A 175 -13.89 10.34 -7.03
N THR A 176 -14.99 11.01 -7.39
CA THR A 176 -16.34 10.58 -7.09
C THR A 176 -16.99 10.04 -8.35
N LEU A 177 -17.39 8.78 -8.34
CA LEU A 177 -18.10 8.13 -9.44
C LEU A 177 -19.58 8.43 -9.38
N THR A 178 -20.27 8.21 -10.51
CA THR A 178 -21.74 8.23 -10.55
C THR A 178 -22.37 6.91 -10.08
N ILE A 179 -21.55 5.87 -9.88
CA ILE A 179 -21.97 4.56 -9.34
C ILE A 179 -22.56 4.76 -7.94
N ASP A 180 -23.70 4.14 -7.68
CA ASP A 180 -24.28 4.01 -6.34
C ASP A 180 -23.99 2.60 -5.83
N ALA A 181 -23.30 2.49 -4.71
CA ALA A 181 -22.85 1.20 -4.16
C ALA A 181 -24.02 0.25 -3.81
N ASN A 182 -25.19 0.81 -3.43
CA ASN A 182 -26.37 -0.01 -3.12
C ASN A 182 -26.98 -0.58 -4.41
N ILE A 183 -27.16 0.27 -5.44
CA ILE A 183 -27.66 -0.16 -6.74
C ILE A 183 -26.69 -1.18 -7.37
N GLN A 184 -25.39 -0.90 -7.29
CA GLN A 184 -24.34 -1.81 -7.78
C GLN A 184 -24.44 -3.18 -7.13
N SER A 185 -24.57 -3.24 -5.81
CA SER A 185 -24.69 -4.50 -5.06
C SER A 185 -25.92 -5.31 -5.46
N ILE A 186 -27.06 -4.63 -5.67
CA ILE A 186 -28.29 -5.28 -6.13
C ILE A 186 -28.12 -5.83 -7.53
N VAL A 187 -27.54 -5.05 -8.44
CA VAL A 187 -27.31 -5.44 -9.83
C VAL A 187 -26.37 -6.64 -9.93
N GLU A 188 -25.24 -6.61 -9.22
CA GLU A 188 -24.29 -7.74 -9.18
C GLU A 188 -24.96 -9.03 -8.69
N LYS A 189 -25.71 -8.93 -7.58
CA LYS A 189 -26.41 -10.09 -7.01
C LYS A 189 -27.35 -10.71 -8.01
N TYR A 190 -28.25 -9.93 -8.61
CA TYR A 190 -29.24 -10.48 -9.52
C TYR A 190 -28.65 -10.90 -10.87
N LEU A 191 -27.56 -10.26 -11.30
CA LEU A 191 -26.82 -10.73 -12.48
C LEU A 191 -26.23 -12.13 -12.26
N ALA A 192 -25.57 -12.33 -11.10
CA ALA A 192 -25.03 -13.64 -10.76
C ALA A 192 -26.10 -14.72 -10.68
N GLU A 193 -27.22 -14.43 -9.99
CA GLU A 193 -28.37 -15.33 -9.91
C GLU A 193 -28.94 -15.70 -11.30
N ALA A 194 -29.07 -14.70 -12.20
CA ALA A 194 -29.56 -14.92 -13.55
C ALA A 194 -28.61 -15.78 -14.39
N VAL A 195 -27.30 -15.51 -14.35
CA VAL A 195 -26.30 -16.30 -15.08
C VAL A 195 -26.30 -17.75 -14.61
N ASP A 196 -26.41 -17.99 -13.30
CA ASP A 196 -26.45 -19.33 -12.73
C ASP A 196 -27.76 -20.06 -13.05
N GLU A 197 -28.90 -19.36 -13.00
CA GLU A 197 -30.24 -19.94 -13.32
C GLU A 197 -30.35 -20.35 -14.78
N TYR A 198 -29.96 -19.46 -15.68
CA TYR A 198 -30.04 -19.68 -17.12
C TYR A 198 -28.84 -20.42 -17.71
N LYS A 199 -27.83 -20.74 -16.85
CA LYS A 199 -26.60 -21.44 -17.24
C LYS A 199 -25.86 -20.77 -18.39
N CYS A 200 -25.80 -19.43 -18.34
CA CYS A 200 -25.04 -18.64 -19.27
C CYS A 200 -23.52 -18.71 -18.92
N GLU A 201 -22.68 -18.52 -19.92
CA GLU A 201 -21.23 -18.44 -19.70
C GLU A 201 -20.85 -17.15 -18.99
N SER A 202 -21.56 -16.05 -19.27
CA SER A 202 -21.34 -14.74 -18.69
C SER A 202 -22.56 -13.84 -18.83
N GLY A 203 -22.59 -12.75 -18.09
CA GLY A 203 -23.60 -11.72 -18.19
C GLY A 203 -23.02 -10.33 -17.95
N ILE A 204 -23.61 -9.32 -18.55
CA ILE A 204 -23.25 -7.90 -18.33
C ILE A 204 -24.53 -7.11 -18.11
N THR A 205 -24.49 -6.18 -17.14
CA THR A 205 -25.61 -5.28 -16.85
C THR A 205 -25.10 -3.87 -16.66
N VAL A 206 -25.80 -2.90 -17.24
CA VAL A 206 -25.57 -1.48 -17.03
C VAL A 206 -26.90 -0.82 -16.65
N ALA A 207 -26.91 -0.15 -15.48
CA ALA A 207 -28.02 0.68 -15.04
C ALA A 207 -27.67 2.16 -15.20
N MET A 208 -28.52 2.91 -15.92
CA MET A 208 -28.31 4.31 -16.22
C MET A 208 -29.55 5.13 -15.92
N ASP A 209 -29.36 6.33 -15.37
CA ASP A 209 -30.43 7.34 -15.29
C ASP A 209 -30.66 7.97 -16.65
N PRO A 210 -31.81 7.77 -17.29
CA PRO A 210 -32.06 8.27 -18.64
C PRO A 210 -32.17 9.80 -18.69
N SER A 211 -32.43 10.47 -17.56
CA SER A 211 -32.57 11.93 -17.52
C SER A 211 -31.23 12.65 -17.50
N SER A 212 -30.25 12.09 -16.84
CA SER A 212 -28.91 12.67 -16.68
C SER A 212 -27.81 11.98 -17.49
N GLY A 213 -28.05 10.75 -17.94
CA GLY A 213 -27.04 9.90 -18.58
C GLY A 213 -26.02 9.30 -17.59
N LYS A 214 -26.21 9.46 -16.28
CA LYS A 214 -25.32 8.93 -15.27
C LYS A 214 -25.41 7.41 -15.21
N ILE A 215 -24.26 6.73 -15.23
CA ILE A 215 -24.19 5.30 -14.96
C ILE A 215 -24.29 5.10 -13.45
N LEU A 216 -25.32 4.42 -12.99
CA LEU A 216 -25.58 4.15 -11.58
C LEU A 216 -25.01 2.81 -11.12
N ALA A 217 -24.92 1.85 -12.03
CA ALA A 217 -24.25 0.56 -11.80
C ALA A 217 -23.75 -0.02 -13.12
N MET A 218 -22.65 -0.75 -13.05
CA MET A 218 -22.10 -1.51 -14.16
C MET A 218 -21.49 -2.79 -13.60
N ALA A 219 -22.00 -3.93 -14.01
CA ALA A 219 -21.60 -5.23 -13.50
C ALA A 219 -21.41 -6.23 -14.63
N ASP A 220 -20.48 -7.10 -14.45
CA ASP A 220 -20.26 -8.31 -15.24
C ASP A 220 -20.17 -9.52 -14.31
N TYR A 221 -20.43 -10.70 -14.83
CA TYR A 221 -20.30 -11.94 -14.08
C TYR A 221 -19.91 -13.07 -15.05
N PRO A 222 -18.93 -13.92 -14.68
CA PRO A 222 -18.11 -13.89 -13.46
C PRO A 222 -17.14 -12.69 -13.46
N ASN A 223 -16.84 -12.14 -12.28
CA ASN A 223 -15.99 -10.98 -12.05
C ASN A 223 -14.79 -11.30 -11.14
#